data_8b523c29ae74e1e65719c9ea76fa011b
#
_entry.id   8b523c29ae74e1e65719c9ea76fa011b
#
_cell.length_a   1.000
_cell.length_b   1.000
_cell.length_c   1.000
_cell.angle_alpha   90.00
_cell.angle_beta   90.00
_cell.angle_gamma   90.00
#
_symmetry.space_group_name_H-M   'P 1'
#
loop_
_entity.id
_entity.type
_entity.pdbx_description
1 polymer ?
#
loop_
_entity_poly.entity_id
_entity_poly.type
_entity_poly.pdbx_seq_one_letter_code
_entity_poly.pdbx_strand_id
1 'polypeptide(L)'
;MTGTADSPLLDVQEISAYADGARRPLLDRVALTVPAGTVTAVVGPSGSGKTTLGLAALGASRSGVRLAGRVLLGDTDLLLLPPSRRPGARAGRAAHLPQHPETVLDPIRRAGGTLTELAALGHPDRRARKAAARRALTLAGLEWETVRRRFPHQLSGGQQQRLALASALVTGARLLVLDEPTSGLDPALAHALGRTVRALADGGTGVLLLSHDLRLVRETADRAVVLEHGRAVDGGPAADVLRTVGPGPAPSRHRATRELLAAEHGTRPDGDAAPDTAAPAPEGGGVTATGIVVRRRAGDPLTGPVSLEFRPGSRTALLGPSGSGKTTFARVLAGLTAPTLGDVRSDGRPLPRRIDRRTAAQRRAVQYVHQSSADSFEAHRPVLGQLADTARLLRGLPEAEATDEARTAAGVLGLDEELLHRTPDQLSGGQLQRCALVRALTAHPTLLVCDEVTSALDTVSRQRVMDALPRLLAPARTALLFVSHDLPAVRALTEEAALFDGGRCVRHGPVGEVLPAAWTGVPLSS
;
A
#
# COMPACT_ATOMS: atom_id res chain seq x y z
N MET A 1 31.77 -18.56 -34.65
CA MET A 1 31.92 -17.52 -33.61
C MET A 1 30.75 -17.71 -32.64
N THR A 2 30.99 -18.44 -31.58
CA THR A 2 30.03 -18.70 -30.52
C THR A 2 29.88 -17.42 -29.69
N GLY A 3 28.71 -16.76 -29.81
CA GLY A 3 28.39 -15.59 -29.01
C GLY A 3 28.46 -15.95 -27.54
N THR A 4 29.29 -15.25 -26.79
CA THR A 4 29.31 -15.24 -25.32
C THR A 4 27.93 -14.82 -24.89
N ALA A 5 27.18 -15.73 -24.27
CA ALA A 5 25.93 -15.39 -23.57
C ALA A 5 26.27 -14.26 -22.59
N ASP A 6 25.66 -13.10 -22.79
CA ASP A 6 25.94 -11.89 -22.01
C ASP A 6 25.62 -12.24 -20.53
N SER A 7 26.62 -12.23 -19.66
CA SER A 7 26.47 -12.58 -18.24
C SER A 7 25.44 -11.66 -17.63
N PRO A 8 24.49 -12.17 -16.80
CA PRO A 8 23.46 -11.33 -16.23
C PRO A 8 24.07 -10.23 -15.33
N LEU A 9 23.43 -9.08 -15.25
CA LEU A 9 23.85 -7.99 -14.36
C LEU A 9 23.78 -8.41 -12.89
N LEU A 10 22.76 -9.23 -12.56
CA LEU A 10 22.58 -9.84 -11.26
C LEU A 10 22.30 -11.34 -11.41
N ASP A 11 23.02 -12.14 -10.66
CA ASP A 11 22.77 -13.58 -10.52
C ASP A 11 22.72 -13.96 -9.03
N VAL A 12 21.55 -14.34 -8.57
CA VAL A 12 21.27 -14.79 -7.21
C VAL A 12 21.20 -16.32 -7.21
N GLN A 13 22.12 -16.96 -6.50
CA GLN A 13 22.27 -18.42 -6.47
C GLN A 13 21.99 -18.94 -5.07
N GLU A 14 20.88 -19.67 -4.93
CA GLU A 14 20.45 -20.35 -3.70
C GLU A 14 20.52 -19.47 -2.42
N ILE A 15 20.09 -18.22 -2.53
CA ILE A 15 20.13 -17.29 -1.40
C ILE A 15 19.16 -17.74 -0.31
N SER A 16 19.66 -17.83 0.92
CA SER A 16 18.90 -18.08 2.13
C SER A 16 19.12 -16.96 3.14
N ALA A 17 18.07 -16.63 3.90
CA ALA A 17 18.11 -15.58 4.92
C ALA A 17 17.53 -16.12 6.23
N TYR A 18 18.28 -15.98 7.32
CA TYR A 18 17.93 -16.49 8.64
C TYR A 18 17.87 -15.33 9.64
N ALA A 19 16.68 -15.10 10.23
CA ALA A 19 16.55 -14.15 11.32
C ALA A 19 16.87 -14.82 12.66
N ASP A 20 17.52 -14.07 13.56
CA ASP A 20 17.87 -14.57 14.88
C ASP A 20 16.58 -14.94 15.65
N GLY A 21 16.56 -16.14 16.24
CA GLY A 21 15.42 -16.67 16.98
C GLY A 21 14.24 -17.18 16.14
N ALA A 22 14.27 -17.01 14.81
CA ALA A 22 13.18 -17.51 13.95
C ALA A 22 13.30 -19.03 13.72
N ARG A 23 12.16 -19.75 13.81
CA ARG A 23 12.10 -21.20 13.55
C ARG A 23 12.22 -21.56 12.06
N ARG A 24 11.90 -20.62 11.16
CA ARG A 24 11.95 -20.82 9.70
C ARG A 24 12.79 -19.74 9.05
N PRO A 25 13.49 -20.04 7.96
CA PRO A 25 14.20 -19.03 7.19
C PRO A 25 13.22 -18.02 6.58
N LEU A 26 13.67 -16.77 6.46
CA LEU A 26 12.94 -15.71 5.73
C LEU A 26 13.04 -15.92 4.21
N LEU A 27 14.15 -16.53 3.75
CA LEU A 27 14.37 -16.99 2.38
C LEU A 27 15.01 -18.38 2.45
N ASP A 28 14.61 -19.29 1.59
CA ASP A 28 15.09 -20.66 1.51
C ASP A 28 15.49 -21.00 0.07
N ARG A 29 16.78 -20.95 -0.22
CA ARG A 29 17.42 -21.30 -1.49
C ARG A 29 16.76 -20.67 -2.72
N VAL A 30 16.49 -19.39 -2.68
CA VAL A 30 15.91 -18.65 -3.80
C VAL A 30 17.01 -18.37 -4.84
N ALA A 31 16.68 -18.63 -6.11
CA ALA A 31 17.54 -18.32 -7.24
C ALA A 31 16.78 -17.48 -8.28
N LEU A 32 17.44 -16.46 -8.82
CA LEU A 32 16.94 -15.66 -9.94
C LEU A 32 18.08 -14.92 -10.65
N THR A 33 17.83 -14.50 -11.87
CA THR A 33 18.77 -13.68 -12.66
C THR A 33 18.08 -12.42 -13.19
N VAL A 34 18.86 -11.35 -13.35
CA VAL A 34 18.41 -10.11 -14.00
C VAL A 34 19.41 -9.78 -15.12
N PRO A 35 19.10 -10.14 -16.37
CA PRO A 35 19.88 -9.75 -17.52
C PRO A 35 19.84 -8.24 -17.78
N ALA A 36 20.83 -7.71 -18.51
CA ALA A 36 20.78 -6.34 -19.00
C ALA A 36 19.56 -6.13 -19.92
N GLY A 37 18.92 -4.99 -19.80
CA GLY A 37 17.77 -4.66 -20.66
C GLY A 37 16.48 -5.40 -20.34
N THR A 38 16.41 -6.10 -19.21
CA THR A 38 15.22 -6.87 -18.83
C THR A 38 14.66 -6.46 -17.48
N VAL A 39 13.37 -6.71 -17.29
CA VAL A 39 12.66 -6.58 -16.01
C VAL A 39 12.34 -7.98 -15.50
N THR A 40 12.98 -8.37 -14.40
CA THR A 40 12.63 -9.59 -13.64
C THR A 40 11.77 -9.19 -12.44
N ALA A 41 10.51 -9.59 -12.44
CA ALA A 41 9.60 -9.30 -11.34
C ALA A 41 9.59 -10.44 -10.32
N VAL A 42 9.48 -10.09 -9.04
CA VAL A 42 9.19 -11.02 -7.94
C VAL A 42 7.83 -10.64 -7.36
N VAL A 43 6.88 -11.55 -7.47
CA VAL A 43 5.50 -11.37 -7.00
C VAL A 43 5.20 -12.34 -5.86
N GLY A 44 4.22 -12.01 -5.04
CA GLY A 44 3.79 -12.87 -3.93
C GLY A 44 3.09 -12.08 -2.84
N PRO A 45 2.42 -12.76 -1.89
CA PRO A 45 1.71 -12.14 -0.79
C PRO A 45 2.66 -11.35 0.14
N SER A 46 2.08 -10.53 1.01
CA SER A 46 2.84 -9.84 2.07
C SER A 46 3.48 -10.86 3.00
N GLY A 47 4.73 -10.60 3.39
CA GLY A 47 5.49 -11.54 4.23
C GLY A 47 6.09 -12.73 3.47
N SER A 48 5.93 -12.82 2.15
CA SER A 48 6.57 -13.90 1.36
C SER A 48 8.09 -13.82 1.26
N GLY A 49 8.70 -12.69 1.68
CA GLY A 49 10.15 -12.48 1.65
C GLY A 49 10.66 -11.55 0.54
N LYS A 50 9.79 -10.88 -0.24
CA LYS A 50 10.19 -10.00 -1.38
C LYS A 50 11.22 -8.93 -0.98
N THR A 51 10.92 -8.11 0.03
CA THR A 51 11.84 -7.07 0.51
C THR A 51 13.17 -7.67 1.01
N THR A 52 13.11 -8.81 1.70
CA THR A 52 14.30 -9.53 2.14
C THR A 52 15.14 -9.98 0.95
N LEU A 53 14.50 -10.48 -0.11
CA LEU A 53 15.18 -10.88 -1.35
C LEU A 53 15.78 -9.68 -2.07
N GLY A 54 15.08 -8.54 -2.15
CA GLY A 54 15.60 -7.31 -2.74
C GLY A 54 16.85 -6.79 -2.02
N LEU A 55 16.84 -6.81 -0.70
CA LEU A 55 18.04 -6.48 0.10
C LEU A 55 19.16 -7.51 -0.10
N ALA A 56 18.82 -8.80 -0.05
CA ALA A 56 19.80 -9.87 -0.24
C ALA A 56 20.46 -9.81 -1.62
N ALA A 57 19.70 -9.48 -2.68
CA ALA A 57 20.19 -9.26 -4.05
C ALA A 57 21.24 -8.12 -4.14
N LEU A 58 21.24 -7.24 -3.14
CA LEU A 58 22.25 -6.19 -2.98
C LEU A 58 23.34 -6.57 -1.96
N GLY A 59 23.40 -7.82 -1.48
CA GLY A 59 24.29 -8.24 -0.42
C GLY A 59 24.04 -7.53 0.91
N ALA A 60 22.84 -7.00 1.13
CA ALA A 60 22.42 -6.29 2.34
C ALA A 60 21.38 -7.11 3.11
N SER A 61 21.25 -6.88 4.41
CA SER A 61 20.22 -7.48 5.26
C SER A 61 19.82 -6.50 6.36
N ARG A 62 18.64 -6.73 6.97
CA ARG A 62 18.26 -6.05 8.21
C ARG A 62 19.11 -6.54 9.38
N SER A 63 19.16 -5.76 10.46
CA SER A 63 19.80 -6.16 11.70
C SER A 63 19.22 -7.50 12.19
N GLY A 64 20.07 -8.40 12.69
CA GLY A 64 19.66 -9.74 13.14
C GLY A 64 19.30 -10.72 12.00
N VAL A 65 19.62 -10.41 10.73
CA VAL A 65 19.39 -11.33 9.60
C VAL A 65 20.73 -11.71 8.96
N ARG A 66 21.02 -13.01 8.90
CA ARG A 66 22.19 -13.59 8.24
C ARG A 66 21.83 -14.12 6.86
N LEU A 67 22.68 -13.86 5.88
CA LEU A 67 22.55 -14.35 4.51
C LEU A 67 23.51 -15.51 4.26
N ALA A 68 23.06 -16.51 3.47
CA ALA A 68 23.87 -17.61 2.95
C ALA A 68 23.53 -17.85 1.48
N GLY A 69 24.47 -18.32 0.68
CA GLY A 69 24.33 -18.48 -0.77
C GLY A 69 25.32 -17.57 -1.50
N ARG A 70 25.02 -17.24 -2.78
CA ARG A 70 25.87 -16.37 -3.61
C ARG A 70 25.05 -15.28 -4.29
N VAL A 71 25.63 -14.09 -4.39
CA VAL A 71 25.03 -12.94 -5.08
C VAL A 71 26.08 -12.29 -5.96
N LEU A 72 26.01 -12.55 -7.25
CA LEU A 72 26.93 -11.99 -8.24
C LEU A 72 26.34 -10.71 -8.83
N LEU A 73 27.04 -9.59 -8.64
CA LEU A 73 26.80 -8.33 -9.34
C LEU A 73 27.87 -8.20 -10.45
N GLY A 74 27.50 -8.59 -11.69
CA GLY A 74 28.48 -8.92 -12.70
C GLY A 74 29.43 -10.01 -12.19
N ASP A 75 30.74 -9.76 -12.22
CA ASP A 75 31.75 -10.72 -11.78
C ASP A 75 32.05 -10.68 -10.27
N THR A 76 31.36 -9.84 -9.49
CA THR A 76 31.64 -9.64 -8.06
C THR A 76 30.64 -10.39 -7.19
N ASP A 77 31.10 -11.39 -6.42
CA ASP A 77 30.26 -12.01 -5.38
C ASP A 77 30.21 -11.09 -4.15
N LEU A 78 29.03 -10.48 -3.94
CA LEU A 78 28.82 -9.52 -2.85
C LEU A 78 28.90 -10.17 -1.47
N LEU A 79 28.54 -11.47 -1.35
CA LEU A 79 28.52 -12.14 -0.04
C LEU A 79 29.92 -12.58 0.41
N LEU A 80 30.86 -12.76 -0.50
CA LEU A 80 32.28 -13.01 -0.15
C LEU A 80 32.95 -11.76 0.39
N LEU A 81 32.42 -10.56 0.11
CA LEU A 81 32.95 -9.32 0.63
C LEU A 81 32.55 -9.10 2.10
N PRO A 82 33.45 -8.56 2.93
CA PRO A 82 33.05 -8.06 4.24
C PRO A 82 31.88 -7.07 4.14
N PRO A 83 30.92 -7.07 5.09
CA PRO A 83 29.76 -6.19 5.04
C PRO A 83 30.09 -4.70 4.80
N SER A 84 31.20 -4.23 5.38
CA SER A 84 31.68 -2.84 5.22
C SER A 84 32.14 -2.50 3.80
N ARG A 85 32.53 -3.46 2.97
CA ARG A 85 32.98 -3.25 1.59
C ARG A 85 31.87 -3.40 0.55
N ARG A 86 30.75 -4.04 0.89
CA ARG A 86 29.61 -4.26 -0.03
C ARG A 86 28.99 -2.96 -0.57
N PRO A 87 28.79 -1.88 0.23
CA PRO A 87 28.30 -0.62 -0.29
C PRO A 87 29.18 -0.02 -1.40
N GLY A 88 30.51 -0.06 -1.23
CA GLY A 88 31.45 0.41 -2.25
C GLY A 88 31.40 -0.41 -3.53
N ALA A 89 31.23 -1.74 -3.44
CA ALA A 89 31.12 -2.63 -4.59
C ALA A 89 29.83 -2.39 -5.41
N ARG A 90 28.77 -1.87 -4.78
CA ARG A 90 27.48 -1.52 -5.44
C ARG A 90 27.46 -0.12 -6.03
N ALA A 91 28.25 0.80 -5.47
CA ALA A 91 28.20 2.22 -5.84
C ALA A 91 28.35 2.42 -7.36
N GLY A 92 27.43 3.14 -7.97
CA GLY A 92 27.37 3.36 -9.42
C GLY A 92 27.00 2.13 -10.28
N ARG A 93 26.84 0.93 -9.69
CA ARG A 93 26.50 -0.32 -10.39
C ARG A 93 25.08 -0.78 -10.12
N ALA A 94 24.61 -0.64 -8.88
CA ALA A 94 23.25 -0.99 -8.46
C ALA A 94 22.66 0.10 -7.59
N ALA A 95 21.35 0.39 -7.77
CA ALA A 95 20.59 1.32 -6.96
C ALA A 95 19.33 0.66 -6.43
N HIS A 96 18.84 1.15 -5.29
CA HIS A 96 17.67 0.61 -4.60
C HIS A 96 16.63 1.71 -4.35
N LEU A 97 15.39 1.44 -4.70
CA LEU A 97 14.22 2.20 -4.26
C LEU A 97 13.47 1.32 -3.24
N PRO A 98 13.49 1.65 -1.95
CA PRO A 98 12.79 0.88 -0.93
C PRO A 98 11.29 1.18 -0.93
N GLN A 99 10.51 0.32 -0.29
CA GLN A 99 9.06 0.43 -0.14
C GLN A 99 8.63 1.74 0.55
N HIS A 100 9.45 2.26 1.47
CA HIS A 100 9.25 3.52 2.19
C HIS A 100 10.31 4.55 1.75
N PRO A 101 10.06 5.28 0.67
CA PRO A 101 11.04 6.19 0.08
C PRO A 101 11.42 7.36 0.99
N GLU A 102 10.56 7.74 1.94
CA GLU A 102 10.85 8.74 2.97
C GLU A 102 12.05 8.37 3.84
N THR A 103 12.35 7.09 3.96
CA THR A 103 13.49 6.59 4.78
C THR A 103 14.86 6.81 4.13
N VAL A 104 14.90 7.06 2.82
CA VAL A 104 16.15 7.30 2.07
C VAL A 104 16.36 8.76 1.69
N LEU A 105 15.35 9.61 1.92
CA LEU A 105 15.45 11.04 1.67
C LEU A 105 15.95 11.75 2.93
N ASP A 106 17.10 12.41 2.84
CA ASP A 106 17.64 13.21 3.94
C ASP A 106 16.72 14.43 4.22
N PRO A 107 16.04 14.50 5.38
CA PRO A 107 15.03 15.51 5.66
C PRO A 107 15.59 16.94 5.79
N ILE A 108 16.90 17.07 6.05
CA ILE A 108 17.58 18.35 6.24
C ILE A 108 18.32 18.84 4.99
N ARG A 109 18.27 18.07 3.90
CA ARG A 109 18.92 18.42 2.63
C ARG A 109 17.92 18.77 1.54
N ARG A 110 18.26 19.75 0.72
CA ARG A 110 17.43 20.12 -0.44
C ARG A 110 17.56 19.12 -1.56
N ALA A 111 16.47 18.76 -2.21
CA ALA A 111 16.38 17.74 -3.26
C ALA A 111 17.45 17.92 -4.36
N GLY A 112 17.63 19.14 -4.88
CA GLY A 112 18.62 19.41 -5.94
C GLY A 112 20.07 19.19 -5.49
N GLY A 113 20.39 19.47 -4.22
CA GLY A 113 21.71 19.22 -3.64
C GLY A 113 22.00 17.72 -3.53
N THR A 114 21.06 16.98 -2.95
CA THR A 114 21.16 15.51 -2.81
C THR A 114 21.33 14.82 -4.16
N LEU A 115 20.49 15.17 -5.15
CA LEU A 115 20.60 14.58 -6.49
C LEU A 115 21.93 14.90 -7.17
N THR A 116 22.44 16.14 -7.04
CA THR A 116 23.73 16.52 -7.65
C THR A 116 24.90 15.79 -7.01
N GLU A 117 24.83 15.49 -5.72
CA GLU A 117 25.84 14.70 -5.00
C GLU A 117 25.77 13.23 -5.40
N LEU A 118 24.58 12.61 -5.42
CA LEU A 118 24.40 11.24 -5.86
C LEU A 118 24.85 11.02 -7.32
N ALA A 119 24.67 12.04 -8.17
CA ALA A 119 25.16 12.04 -9.55
C ALA A 119 26.70 11.89 -9.62
N ALA A 120 27.44 12.23 -8.55
CA ALA A 120 28.88 12.07 -8.53
C ALA A 120 29.34 10.62 -8.62
N LEU A 121 28.47 9.65 -8.29
CA LEU A 121 28.75 8.21 -8.41
C LEU A 121 28.94 7.76 -9.87
N GLY A 122 28.24 8.41 -10.81
CA GLY A 122 28.30 8.08 -12.25
C GLY A 122 28.88 9.18 -13.14
N HIS A 123 29.09 10.42 -12.60
CA HIS A 123 29.46 11.58 -13.40
C HIS A 123 30.56 12.39 -12.71
N PRO A 124 31.81 12.42 -13.22
CA PRO A 124 32.91 13.15 -12.60
C PRO A 124 32.78 14.68 -12.70
N ASP A 125 32.19 15.18 -13.78
CA ASP A 125 32.06 16.60 -14.07
C ASP A 125 30.80 17.23 -13.44
N ARG A 126 30.93 18.44 -12.86
CA ARG A 126 29.85 19.18 -12.21
C ARG A 126 28.68 19.50 -13.13
N ARG A 127 28.97 19.83 -14.41
CA ARG A 127 27.95 20.14 -15.42
C ARG A 127 27.15 18.90 -15.78
N ALA A 128 27.85 17.75 -15.96
CA ALA A 128 27.25 16.46 -16.21
C ALA A 128 26.37 16.01 -15.03
N ARG A 129 26.81 16.19 -13.77
CA ARG A 129 26.01 15.89 -12.57
C ARG A 129 24.69 16.65 -12.54
N LYS A 130 24.71 17.96 -12.82
CA LYS A 130 23.50 18.79 -12.86
C LYS A 130 22.57 18.37 -14.01
N ALA A 131 23.11 18.01 -15.16
CA ALA A 131 22.34 17.49 -16.28
C ALA A 131 21.70 16.13 -15.96
N ALA A 132 22.45 15.22 -15.31
CA ALA A 132 21.95 13.93 -14.84
C ALA A 132 20.82 14.10 -13.81
N ALA A 133 20.99 15.00 -12.82
CA ALA A 133 19.96 15.29 -11.83
C ALA A 133 18.66 15.84 -12.46
N ARG A 134 18.77 16.72 -13.46
CA ARG A 134 17.59 17.19 -14.20
C ARG A 134 16.90 16.07 -14.97
N ARG A 135 17.67 15.26 -15.72
CA ARG A 135 17.10 14.09 -16.44
C ARG A 135 16.41 13.10 -15.52
N ALA A 136 17.04 12.77 -14.38
CA ALA A 136 16.47 11.85 -13.40
C ALA A 136 15.13 12.36 -12.84
N LEU A 137 15.02 13.65 -12.53
CA LEU A 137 13.74 14.25 -12.11
C LEU A 137 12.69 14.23 -13.21
N THR A 138 13.05 14.56 -14.45
CA THR A 138 12.12 14.50 -15.59
C THR A 138 11.60 13.08 -15.79
N LEU A 139 12.47 12.05 -15.74
CA LEU A 139 12.09 10.64 -15.83
C LEU A 139 11.15 10.23 -14.68
N ALA A 140 11.36 10.78 -13.48
CA ALA A 140 10.49 10.56 -12.34
C ALA A 140 9.22 11.45 -12.36
N GLY A 141 8.95 12.20 -13.43
CA GLY A 141 7.78 13.07 -13.55
C GLY A 141 7.81 14.29 -12.61
N LEU A 142 9.00 14.80 -12.28
CA LEU A 142 9.20 15.98 -11.46
C LEU A 142 9.97 17.07 -12.22
N GLU A 143 9.57 18.32 -12.00
CA GLU A 143 10.27 19.46 -12.59
C GLU A 143 11.40 19.96 -11.67
N TRP A 144 12.59 20.19 -12.26
CA TRP A 144 13.77 20.66 -11.55
C TRP A 144 13.53 21.96 -10.78
N GLU A 145 12.92 22.97 -11.42
CA GLU A 145 12.72 24.29 -10.79
C GLU A 145 11.72 24.24 -9.64
N THR A 146 10.77 23.34 -9.71
CA THR A 146 9.76 23.15 -8.66
C THR A 146 10.33 22.48 -7.42
N VAL A 147 11.23 21.48 -7.56
CA VAL A 147 11.67 20.64 -6.43
C VAL A 147 13.07 20.91 -5.93
N ARG A 148 13.99 21.45 -6.75
CA ARG A 148 15.42 21.56 -6.41
C ARG A 148 15.74 22.31 -5.12
N ARG A 149 14.92 23.30 -4.74
CA ARG A 149 15.09 24.11 -3.51
C ARG A 149 14.28 23.60 -2.32
N ARG A 150 13.39 22.62 -2.54
CA ARG A 150 12.54 22.08 -1.47
C ARG A 150 13.27 21.00 -0.68
N PHE A 151 12.88 20.91 0.60
CA PHE A 151 13.23 19.78 1.46
C PHE A 151 12.19 18.67 1.28
N PRO A 152 12.53 17.39 1.58
CA PRO A 152 11.58 16.28 1.46
C PRO A 152 10.24 16.52 2.16
N HIS A 153 10.23 17.05 3.38
CA HIS A 153 9.01 17.34 4.15
C HIS A 153 8.10 18.41 3.53
N GLN A 154 8.59 19.16 2.54
CA GLN A 154 7.82 20.17 1.79
C GLN A 154 7.17 19.59 0.51
N LEU A 155 7.36 18.29 0.27
CA LEU A 155 6.83 17.55 -0.87
C LEU A 155 5.67 16.68 -0.42
N SER A 156 4.68 16.46 -1.30
CA SER A 156 3.65 15.44 -1.05
C SER A 156 4.25 14.04 -1.06
N GLY A 157 3.58 13.03 -0.45
CA GLY A 157 4.07 11.65 -0.42
C GLY A 157 4.42 11.11 -1.81
N GLY A 158 3.55 11.32 -2.81
CA GLY A 158 3.84 10.94 -4.20
C GLY A 158 5.00 11.72 -4.83
N GLN A 159 5.25 12.98 -4.42
CA GLN A 159 6.45 13.71 -4.86
C GLN A 159 7.71 13.20 -4.18
N GLN A 160 7.64 12.80 -2.90
CA GLN A 160 8.76 12.16 -2.19
C GLN A 160 9.15 10.83 -2.83
N GLN A 161 8.17 10.00 -3.18
CA GLN A 161 8.39 8.73 -3.87
C GLN A 161 9.07 8.91 -5.22
N ARG A 162 8.61 9.89 -6.02
CA ARG A 162 9.24 10.24 -7.31
C ARG A 162 10.63 10.85 -7.14
N LEU A 163 10.87 11.61 -6.05
CA LEU A 163 12.21 12.11 -5.73
C LEU A 163 13.16 10.96 -5.35
N ALA A 164 12.70 9.98 -4.57
CA ALA A 164 13.50 8.81 -4.24
C ALA A 164 13.81 7.96 -5.48
N LEU A 165 12.85 7.80 -6.41
CA LEU A 165 13.12 7.19 -7.72
C LEU A 165 14.18 7.98 -8.50
N ALA A 166 14.07 9.31 -8.56
CA ALA A 166 15.08 10.16 -9.21
C ALA A 166 16.46 9.99 -8.54
N SER A 167 16.49 9.81 -7.22
CA SER A 167 17.73 9.57 -6.46
C SER A 167 18.38 8.22 -6.82
N ALA A 168 17.60 7.19 -7.10
CA ALA A 168 18.10 5.92 -7.62
C ALA A 168 18.63 6.06 -9.06
N LEU A 169 17.86 6.71 -9.93
CA LEU A 169 18.19 6.88 -11.36
C LEU A 169 19.43 7.74 -11.60
N VAL A 170 19.64 8.78 -10.79
CA VAL A 170 20.73 9.74 -10.98
C VAL A 170 22.12 9.15 -10.78
N THR A 171 22.20 8.00 -10.10
CA THR A 171 23.48 7.29 -9.84
C THR A 171 24.10 6.70 -11.11
N GLY A 172 23.32 6.58 -12.20
CA GLY A 172 23.74 5.92 -13.44
C GLY A 172 23.89 4.39 -13.31
N ALA A 173 23.31 3.79 -12.26
CA ALA A 173 23.39 2.36 -12.00
C ALA A 173 22.73 1.56 -13.15
N ARG A 174 23.40 0.47 -13.57
CA ARG A 174 22.90 -0.45 -14.58
C ARG A 174 21.88 -1.46 -14.04
N LEU A 175 21.84 -1.67 -12.72
CA LEU A 175 20.86 -2.51 -12.02
C LEU A 175 20.00 -1.63 -11.11
N LEU A 176 18.69 -1.74 -11.24
CA LEU A 176 17.72 -1.11 -10.33
C LEU A 176 16.95 -2.19 -9.56
N VAL A 177 16.91 -2.08 -8.25
CA VAL A 177 16.04 -2.89 -7.38
C VAL A 177 14.93 -1.97 -6.87
N LEU A 178 13.70 -2.24 -7.30
CA LEU A 178 12.52 -1.43 -6.99
C LEU A 178 11.59 -2.25 -6.09
N ASP A 179 11.43 -1.82 -4.84
CA ASP A 179 10.58 -2.50 -3.86
C ASP A 179 9.26 -1.73 -3.71
N GLU A 180 8.16 -2.33 -4.22
CA GLU A 180 6.80 -1.79 -4.22
C GLU A 180 6.71 -0.34 -4.75
N PRO A 181 7.24 -0.04 -5.96
CA PRO A 181 7.42 1.33 -6.42
C PRO A 181 6.11 2.07 -6.72
N THR A 182 4.98 1.37 -6.85
CA THR A 182 3.64 1.96 -7.08
C THR A 182 2.83 2.16 -5.80
N SER A 183 3.34 1.73 -4.65
CA SER A 183 2.63 1.85 -3.37
C SER A 183 2.32 3.33 -3.06
N GLY A 184 1.03 3.65 -2.84
CA GLY A 184 0.59 5.02 -2.55
C GLY A 184 0.53 5.97 -3.77
N LEU A 185 0.74 5.49 -4.99
CA LEU A 185 0.51 6.25 -6.21
C LEU A 185 -0.93 6.06 -6.71
N ASP A 186 -1.46 7.14 -7.30
CA ASP A 186 -2.70 7.00 -8.08
C ASP A 186 -2.47 6.20 -9.37
N PRO A 187 -3.55 5.65 -10.00
CA PRO A 187 -3.42 4.78 -11.17
C PRO A 187 -2.70 5.41 -12.36
N ALA A 188 -2.85 6.72 -12.59
CA ALA A 188 -2.22 7.41 -13.71
C ALA A 188 -0.70 7.53 -13.48
N LEU A 189 -0.28 7.83 -12.25
CA LEU A 189 1.13 7.88 -11.86
C LEU A 189 1.76 6.49 -11.85
N ALA A 190 1.04 5.46 -11.39
CA ALA A 190 1.52 4.07 -11.42
C ALA A 190 1.78 3.61 -12.87
N HIS A 191 0.87 3.90 -13.79
CA HIS A 191 1.04 3.61 -15.21
C HIS A 191 2.21 4.41 -15.85
N ALA A 192 2.36 5.69 -15.51
CA ALA A 192 3.50 6.49 -15.96
C ALA A 192 4.84 5.92 -15.48
N LEU A 193 4.89 5.44 -14.22
CA LEU A 193 6.04 4.75 -13.66
C LEU A 193 6.35 3.46 -14.42
N GLY A 194 5.34 2.65 -14.75
CA GLY A 194 5.51 1.44 -15.56
C GLY A 194 6.19 1.73 -16.91
N ARG A 195 5.74 2.76 -17.63
CA ARG A 195 6.39 3.21 -18.87
C ARG A 195 7.84 3.63 -18.66
N THR A 196 8.13 4.33 -17.54
CA THR A 196 9.50 4.74 -17.20
C THR A 196 10.39 3.52 -16.94
N VAL A 197 9.90 2.54 -16.18
CA VAL A 197 10.62 1.28 -15.91
C VAL A 197 10.91 0.53 -17.22
N ARG A 198 9.92 0.41 -18.11
CA ARG A 198 10.12 -0.25 -19.41
C ARG A 198 11.16 0.49 -20.27
N ALA A 199 11.04 1.82 -20.38
CA ALA A 199 11.99 2.63 -21.14
C ALA A 199 13.43 2.52 -20.62
N LEU A 200 13.62 2.42 -19.29
CA LEU A 200 14.94 2.19 -18.68
C LEU A 200 15.49 0.81 -19.03
N ALA A 201 14.65 -0.21 -19.02
CA ALA A 201 15.06 -1.55 -19.40
C ALA A 201 15.40 -1.59 -20.90
N ASP A 202 14.58 -1.02 -21.77
CA ASP A 202 14.86 -0.91 -23.21
C ASP A 202 16.17 -0.15 -23.49
N GLY A 203 16.56 0.75 -22.58
CA GLY A 203 17.87 1.44 -22.59
C GLY A 203 19.04 0.63 -22.05
N GLY A 204 18.86 -0.66 -21.72
CA GLY A 204 19.91 -1.57 -21.26
C GLY A 204 20.05 -1.69 -19.74
N THR A 205 19.19 -1.04 -18.94
CA THR A 205 19.17 -1.19 -17.48
C THR A 205 18.48 -2.50 -17.10
N GLY A 206 19.09 -3.33 -16.23
CA GLY A 206 18.41 -4.48 -15.63
C GLY A 206 17.55 -4.01 -14.44
N VAL A 207 16.34 -4.51 -14.32
CA VAL A 207 15.43 -4.15 -13.23
C VAL A 207 14.97 -5.39 -12.47
N LEU A 208 15.19 -5.41 -11.16
CA LEU A 208 14.54 -6.34 -10.24
C LEU A 208 13.34 -5.61 -9.62
N LEU A 209 12.14 -5.99 -10.03
CA LEU A 209 10.89 -5.39 -9.60
C LEU A 209 10.22 -6.29 -8.55
N LEU A 210 10.14 -5.83 -7.31
CA LEU A 210 9.39 -6.51 -6.24
C LEU A 210 8.03 -5.84 -6.14
N SER A 211 6.96 -6.57 -6.46
CA SER A 211 5.63 -5.97 -6.46
C SER A 211 4.52 -6.99 -6.17
N HIS A 212 3.45 -6.50 -5.59
CA HIS A 212 2.16 -7.21 -5.52
C HIS A 212 1.17 -6.71 -6.58
N ASP A 213 1.51 -5.64 -7.31
CA ASP A 213 0.71 -5.08 -8.41
C ASP A 213 0.94 -5.88 -9.69
N LEU A 214 0.08 -6.87 -9.95
CA LEU A 214 0.18 -7.73 -11.13
C LEU A 214 -0.07 -6.98 -12.43
N ARG A 215 -0.80 -5.85 -12.41
CA ARG A 215 -1.00 -5.00 -13.58
C ARG A 215 0.34 -4.41 -14.00
N LEU A 216 1.06 -3.76 -13.06
CA LEU A 216 2.39 -3.21 -13.34
C LEU A 216 3.33 -4.30 -13.87
N VAL A 217 3.32 -5.48 -13.24
CA VAL A 217 4.18 -6.60 -13.65
C VAL A 217 3.86 -7.08 -15.07
N ARG A 218 2.59 -7.21 -15.46
CA ARG A 218 2.19 -7.57 -16.83
C ARG A 218 2.60 -6.54 -17.86
N GLU A 219 2.55 -5.26 -17.50
CA GLU A 219 2.90 -4.16 -18.40
C GLU A 219 4.41 -4.00 -18.59
N THR A 220 5.22 -4.48 -17.63
CA THR A 220 6.64 -4.14 -17.59
C THR A 220 7.59 -5.32 -17.61
N ALA A 221 7.21 -6.48 -17.03
CA ALA A 221 8.15 -7.56 -16.77
C ALA A 221 8.30 -8.54 -17.95
N ASP A 222 9.55 -8.92 -18.21
CA ASP A 222 9.90 -9.98 -19.14
C ASP A 222 9.82 -11.35 -18.46
N ARG A 223 10.19 -11.42 -17.19
CA ARG A 223 10.19 -12.63 -16.36
C ARG A 223 9.48 -12.37 -15.04
N ALA A 224 8.82 -13.39 -14.51
CA ALA A 224 8.21 -13.33 -13.18
C ALA A 224 8.63 -14.54 -12.35
N VAL A 225 8.84 -14.33 -11.04
CA VAL A 225 9.08 -15.35 -10.02
C VAL A 225 8.02 -15.17 -8.94
N VAL A 226 7.30 -16.24 -8.61
CA VAL A 226 6.31 -16.24 -7.53
C VAL A 226 6.99 -16.71 -6.24
N LEU A 227 6.97 -15.86 -5.24
CA LEU A 227 7.58 -16.12 -3.92
C LEU A 227 6.49 -16.41 -2.89
N GLU A 228 6.59 -17.55 -2.20
CA GLU A 228 5.72 -17.95 -1.11
C GLU A 228 6.54 -18.49 0.06
N HIS A 229 6.31 -17.98 1.27
CA HIS A 229 7.02 -18.42 2.49
C HIS A 229 8.54 -18.52 2.32
N GLY A 230 9.15 -17.53 1.64
CA GLY A 230 10.59 -17.48 1.42
C GLY A 230 11.11 -18.39 0.30
N ARG A 231 10.25 -19.08 -0.45
CA ARG A 231 10.64 -19.97 -1.55
C ARG A 231 10.11 -19.48 -2.89
N ALA A 232 10.90 -19.62 -3.92
CA ALA A 232 10.43 -19.48 -5.29
C ALA A 232 9.63 -20.74 -5.66
N VAL A 233 8.30 -20.59 -5.83
CA VAL A 233 7.39 -21.71 -6.06
C VAL A 233 6.95 -21.83 -7.52
N ASP A 234 7.12 -20.76 -8.30
CA ASP A 234 6.82 -20.71 -9.72
C ASP A 234 7.72 -19.66 -10.39
N GLY A 235 7.98 -19.77 -11.68
CA GLY A 235 8.80 -18.78 -12.39
C GLY A 235 8.95 -19.09 -13.88
N GLY A 236 9.18 -18.03 -14.66
CA GLY A 236 9.30 -18.14 -16.12
C GLY A 236 9.08 -16.80 -16.83
N PRO A 237 8.76 -16.81 -18.14
CA PRO A 237 8.29 -15.63 -18.85
C PRO A 237 7.05 -15.05 -18.14
N ALA A 238 7.03 -13.74 -17.92
CA ALA A 238 5.93 -13.10 -17.17
C ALA A 238 4.55 -13.36 -17.81
N ALA A 239 4.51 -13.33 -19.15
CA ALA A 239 3.29 -13.63 -19.90
C ALA A 239 2.74 -15.04 -19.64
N ASP A 240 3.62 -16.01 -19.34
CA ASP A 240 3.20 -17.39 -19.05
C ASP A 240 2.80 -17.52 -17.57
N VAL A 241 3.61 -17.01 -16.64
CA VAL A 241 3.34 -17.09 -15.18
C VAL A 241 2.05 -16.36 -14.83
N LEU A 242 1.79 -15.19 -15.44
CA LEU A 242 0.65 -14.33 -15.13
C LEU A 242 -0.54 -14.46 -16.08
N ARG A 243 -0.53 -15.45 -16.97
CA ARG A 243 -1.65 -15.71 -17.88
C ARG A 243 -2.90 -16.09 -17.08
N THR A 244 -3.96 -15.33 -17.29
CA THR A 244 -5.28 -15.71 -16.79
C THR A 244 -5.80 -16.90 -17.59
N VAL A 245 -6.25 -17.94 -16.91
CA VAL A 245 -6.72 -19.16 -17.56
C VAL A 245 -8.07 -18.89 -18.21
N GLY A 246 -8.15 -19.01 -19.55
CA GLY A 246 -9.41 -19.19 -20.27
C GLY A 246 -10.01 -20.59 -19.99
N PRO A 247 -11.24 -20.88 -20.48
CA PRO A 247 -11.91 -22.17 -20.26
C PRO A 247 -11.16 -23.30 -21.02
N GLY A 248 -10.09 -23.81 -20.43
CA GLY A 248 -9.25 -24.89 -20.92
C GLY A 248 -8.44 -25.50 -19.78
N PRO A 249 -7.87 -26.71 -19.93
CA PRO A 249 -7.07 -27.33 -18.88
C PRO A 249 -5.91 -26.41 -18.53
N ALA A 250 -5.93 -25.89 -17.30
CA ALA A 250 -4.87 -25.03 -16.78
C ALA A 250 -3.54 -25.82 -16.78
N PRO A 251 -2.42 -25.23 -17.24
CA PRO A 251 -1.11 -25.79 -16.95
C PRO A 251 -0.99 -25.96 -15.43
N SER A 252 -0.29 -27.00 -14.96
CA SER A 252 -0.10 -27.36 -13.55
C SER A 252 0.69 -26.24 -12.83
N ARG A 253 0.02 -25.16 -12.47
CA ARG A 253 0.61 -24.03 -11.74
C ARG A 253 0.59 -24.29 -10.26
N HIS A 254 1.56 -23.73 -9.56
CA HIS A 254 1.58 -23.78 -8.12
C HIS A 254 0.31 -23.12 -7.53
N ARG A 255 -0.16 -23.64 -6.40
CA ARG A 255 -1.38 -23.16 -5.72
C ARG A 255 -1.31 -21.65 -5.46
N ALA A 256 -0.15 -21.15 -4.97
CA ALA A 256 0.05 -19.74 -4.67
C ALA A 256 -0.13 -18.85 -5.92
N THR A 257 0.34 -19.27 -7.10
CA THR A 257 0.14 -18.54 -8.36
C THR A 257 -1.33 -18.43 -8.72
N ARG A 258 -2.10 -19.52 -8.54
CA ARG A 258 -3.55 -19.51 -8.79
C ARG A 258 -4.30 -18.60 -7.83
N GLU A 259 -3.98 -18.64 -6.54
CA GLU A 259 -4.57 -17.77 -5.52
C GLU A 259 -4.27 -16.31 -5.79
N LEU A 260 -3.03 -15.99 -6.18
CA LEU A 260 -2.61 -14.64 -6.53
C LEU A 260 -3.39 -14.08 -7.73
N LEU A 261 -3.57 -14.88 -8.78
CA LEU A 261 -4.32 -14.51 -9.99
C LEU A 261 -5.84 -14.43 -9.72
N ALA A 262 -6.39 -15.33 -8.93
CA ALA A 262 -7.81 -15.32 -8.54
C ALA A 262 -8.14 -14.08 -7.70
N ALA A 263 -7.26 -13.71 -6.77
CA ALA A 263 -7.43 -12.53 -5.93
C ALA A 263 -7.40 -11.21 -6.73
N GLU A 264 -6.69 -11.15 -7.85
CA GLU A 264 -6.70 -9.98 -8.73
C GLU A 264 -8.03 -9.77 -9.46
N HIS A 265 -8.69 -10.88 -9.86
CA HIS A 265 -9.91 -10.82 -10.66
C HIS A 265 -11.19 -10.71 -9.83
N GLY A 266 -11.09 -10.76 -8.50
CA GLY A 266 -12.27 -10.77 -7.62
C GLY A 266 -13.21 -11.95 -7.88
N THR A 267 -12.74 -12.99 -8.61
CA THR A 267 -13.51 -14.20 -8.86
C THR A 267 -13.54 -15.02 -7.59
N ARG A 268 -14.69 -15.05 -6.93
CA ARG A 268 -14.98 -16.06 -5.90
C ARG A 268 -14.73 -17.44 -6.49
N PRO A 269 -14.00 -18.33 -5.83
CA PRO A 269 -14.18 -19.76 -6.07
C PRO A 269 -15.64 -20.09 -5.72
N ASP A 270 -16.28 -20.82 -6.61
CA ASP A 270 -17.69 -21.16 -6.66
C ASP A 270 -18.45 -21.20 -5.32
N GLY A 271 -19.62 -20.57 -5.32
CA GLY A 271 -20.80 -21.08 -4.61
C GLY A 271 -21.09 -20.53 -3.22
N ASP A 272 -21.08 -19.19 -3.00
CA ASP A 272 -22.00 -18.65 -2.00
C ASP A 272 -22.56 -17.32 -2.51
N ALA A 273 -23.83 -17.33 -2.85
CA ALA A 273 -24.60 -16.15 -3.23
C ALA A 273 -24.48 -15.09 -2.14
N ALA A 274 -24.34 -13.84 -2.56
CA ALA A 274 -24.50 -12.71 -1.66
C ALA A 274 -25.74 -12.94 -0.81
N PRO A 275 -25.73 -12.67 0.51
CA PRO A 275 -26.95 -12.72 1.28
C PRO A 275 -27.89 -11.67 0.68
N ASP A 276 -28.97 -12.19 0.13
CA ASP A 276 -30.06 -11.43 -0.45
C ASP A 276 -30.78 -10.66 0.66
N THR A 277 -31.26 -9.48 0.28
CA THR A 277 -32.27 -8.70 0.96
C THR A 277 -31.93 -8.07 2.31
N ALA A 278 -31.55 -6.79 2.22
CA ALA A 278 -31.83 -5.85 3.29
C ALA A 278 -33.35 -5.77 3.52
N ALA A 279 -33.80 -6.22 4.68
CA ALA A 279 -35.11 -5.84 5.19
C ALA A 279 -35.19 -4.31 5.24
N PRO A 280 -36.35 -3.68 4.97
CA PRO A 280 -36.49 -2.23 4.97
C PRO A 280 -36.00 -1.67 6.32
N ALA A 281 -35.10 -0.69 6.25
CA ALA A 281 -34.52 -0.07 7.43
C ALA A 281 -35.62 0.63 8.22
N PRO A 282 -35.66 0.49 9.56
CA PRO A 282 -36.49 1.35 10.38
C PRO A 282 -36.08 2.81 10.14
N GLU A 283 -37.06 3.67 9.95
CA GLU A 283 -36.86 5.12 9.84
C GLU A 283 -36.27 5.66 11.14
N GLY A 284 -35.05 6.23 11.05
CA GLY A 284 -34.37 6.89 12.16
C GLY A 284 -33.21 6.08 12.75
N GLY A 285 -32.02 6.57 12.60
CA GLY A 285 -30.76 6.04 13.11
C GLY A 285 -29.62 6.21 12.13
N GLY A 286 -28.38 6.24 12.62
CA GLY A 286 -27.19 6.37 11.78
C GLY A 286 -26.42 7.66 12.05
N VAL A 287 -25.50 7.99 11.13
CA VAL A 287 -24.67 9.20 11.24
C VAL A 287 -25.01 10.16 10.09
N THR A 288 -25.25 11.43 10.43
CA THR A 288 -25.56 12.49 9.47
C THR A 288 -24.54 13.60 9.59
N ALA A 289 -23.99 14.03 8.47
CA ALA A 289 -23.16 15.23 8.35
C ALA A 289 -23.94 16.29 7.58
N THR A 290 -24.05 17.49 8.12
CA THR A 290 -24.84 18.57 7.49
C THR A 290 -23.99 19.81 7.31
N GLY A 291 -23.86 20.26 6.06
CA GLY A 291 -23.21 21.52 5.69
C GLY A 291 -21.74 21.63 6.14
N ILE A 292 -21.00 20.52 6.13
CA ILE A 292 -19.61 20.49 6.60
C ILE A 292 -18.71 21.36 5.73
N VAL A 293 -18.06 22.34 6.35
CA VAL A 293 -17.04 23.20 5.74
C VAL A 293 -15.78 23.17 6.60
N VAL A 294 -14.63 22.95 5.98
CA VAL A 294 -13.31 23.08 6.62
C VAL A 294 -12.49 24.10 5.84
N ARG A 295 -11.91 25.08 6.54
CA ARG A 295 -11.02 26.09 5.95
C ARG A 295 -9.60 25.97 6.46
N ARG A 296 -8.61 26.31 5.64
CA ARG A 296 -7.22 26.54 6.08
C ARG A 296 -7.12 27.83 6.89
N ARG A 297 -6.05 27.98 7.67
CA ARG A 297 -5.76 29.24 8.39
C ARG A 297 -5.66 30.46 7.46
N ALA A 298 -5.28 30.25 6.20
CA ALA A 298 -5.21 31.29 5.16
C ALA A 298 -6.58 31.61 4.50
N GLY A 299 -7.68 30.97 4.94
CA GLY A 299 -9.02 31.28 4.46
C GLY A 299 -9.55 30.40 3.32
N ASP A 300 -8.70 29.68 2.59
CA ASP A 300 -9.11 28.81 1.48
C ASP A 300 -9.87 27.58 1.99
N PRO A 301 -11.01 27.21 1.35
CA PRO A 301 -11.75 26.02 1.73
C PRO A 301 -10.98 24.75 1.36
N LEU A 302 -10.82 23.84 2.34
CA LEU A 302 -10.38 22.47 2.10
C LEU A 302 -11.54 21.58 1.69
N THR A 303 -12.74 21.84 2.29
CA THR A 303 -14.01 21.27 1.87
C THR A 303 -15.04 22.37 1.84
N GLY A 304 -15.89 22.39 0.79
CA GLY A 304 -17.08 23.24 0.70
C GLY A 304 -18.25 22.62 1.47
N PRO A 305 -19.46 23.19 1.45
CA PRO A 305 -20.58 22.61 2.17
C PRO A 305 -20.92 21.22 1.62
N VAL A 306 -20.67 20.21 2.48
CA VAL A 306 -20.98 18.80 2.16
C VAL A 306 -21.99 18.28 3.17
N SER A 307 -23.05 17.65 2.67
CA SER A 307 -24.04 16.94 3.47
C SER A 307 -24.18 15.52 2.97
N LEU A 308 -24.02 14.54 3.86
CA LEU A 308 -24.17 13.11 3.59
C LEU A 308 -24.81 12.41 4.79
N GLU A 309 -25.59 11.39 4.51
CA GLU A 309 -26.25 10.54 5.50
C GLU A 309 -25.72 9.11 5.38
N PHE A 310 -25.44 8.48 6.51
CA PHE A 310 -24.97 7.10 6.63
C PHE A 310 -25.98 6.31 7.46
N ARG A 311 -26.90 5.63 6.78
CA ARG A 311 -27.93 4.81 7.40
C ARG A 311 -27.36 3.53 7.98
N PRO A 312 -27.96 2.93 9.02
CA PRO A 312 -27.49 1.66 9.56
C PRO A 312 -27.37 0.56 8.50
N GLY A 313 -26.15 0.05 8.33
CA GLY A 313 -25.83 -0.98 7.35
C GLY A 313 -25.57 -0.47 5.92
N SER A 314 -25.73 0.85 5.64
CA SER A 314 -25.38 1.41 4.33
C SER A 314 -23.87 1.38 4.08
N ARG A 315 -23.49 1.26 2.79
CA ARG A 315 -22.09 1.19 2.38
C ARG A 315 -21.84 2.22 1.28
N THR A 316 -21.17 3.30 1.65
CA THR A 316 -20.93 4.46 0.78
C THR A 316 -19.43 4.59 0.49
N ALA A 317 -19.07 4.72 -0.79
CA ALA A 317 -17.71 5.07 -1.21
C ALA A 317 -17.51 6.59 -1.26
N LEU A 318 -16.32 7.05 -0.92
CA LEU A 318 -15.88 8.43 -1.11
C LEU A 318 -14.76 8.47 -2.14
N LEU A 319 -15.03 9.07 -3.29
CA LEU A 319 -14.19 9.04 -4.49
C LEU A 319 -13.72 10.43 -4.89
N GLY A 320 -12.70 10.51 -5.74
CA GLY A 320 -12.18 11.76 -6.29
C GLY A 320 -10.65 11.83 -6.28
N PRO A 321 -10.06 12.82 -6.94
CA PRO A 321 -8.61 12.98 -7.04
C PRO A 321 -7.95 13.23 -5.67
N SER A 322 -6.64 13.02 -5.60
CA SER A 322 -5.86 13.34 -4.40
C SER A 322 -5.96 14.84 -4.09
N GLY A 323 -6.17 15.16 -2.81
CA GLY A 323 -6.34 16.54 -2.37
C GLY A 323 -7.76 17.12 -2.55
N SER A 324 -8.75 16.35 -3.03
CA SER A 324 -10.13 16.82 -3.20
C SER A 324 -10.93 16.97 -1.89
N GLY A 325 -10.33 16.72 -0.73
CA GLY A 325 -10.98 16.93 0.57
C GLY A 325 -11.60 15.68 1.22
N LYS A 326 -11.53 14.50 0.61
CA LYS A 326 -12.08 13.22 1.11
C LYS A 326 -11.65 12.89 2.54
N THR A 327 -10.34 12.76 2.76
CA THR A 327 -9.74 12.48 4.07
C THR A 327 -10.12 13.56 5.10
N THR A 328 -10.17 14.84 4.67
CA THR A 328 -10.58 15.94 5.56
C THR A 328 -12.03 15.76 6.02
N PHE A 329 -12.95 15.48 5.10
CA PHE A 329 -14.35 15.21 5.42
C PHE A 329 -14.49 13.97 6.32
N ALA A 330 -13.83 12.88 5.99
CA ALA A 330 -13.82 11.64 6.77
C ALA A 330 -13.31 11.87 8.22
N ARG A 331 -12.26 12.67 8.40
CA ARG A 331 -11.72 13.06 9.71
C ARG A 331 -12.67 13.95 10.52
N VAL A 332 -13.50 14.76 9.86
CA VAL A 332 -14.54 15.56 10.54
C VAL A 332 -15.58 14.65 11.18
N LEU A 333 -16.05 13.61 10.49
CA LEU A 333 -17.01 12.64 11.04
C LEU A 333 -16.50 12.02 12.33
N ALA A 334 -15.24 11.62 12.36
CA ALA A 334 -14.58 11.04 13.52
C ALA A 334 -14.23 12.08 14.64
N GLY A 335 -14.38 13.38 14.38
CA GLY A 335 -13.99 14.45 15.30
C GLY A 335 -12.47 14.68 15.40
N LEU A 336 -11.69 14.12 14.48
CA LEU A 336 -10.25 14.31 14.37
C LEU A 336 -9.88 15.67 13.75
N THR A 337 -10.81 16.26 13.00
CA THR A 337 -10.71 17.61 12.44
C THR A 337 -11.97 18.37 12.80
N ALA A 338 -11.85 19.54 13.43
CA ALA A 338 -13.02 20.36 13.74
C ALA A 338 -13.50 21.08 12.45
N PRO A 339 -14.79 20.99 12.08
CA PRO A 339 -15.32 21.76 10.97
C PRO A 339 -15.43 23.24 11.33
N THR A 340 -15.26 24.12 10.33
CA THR A 340 -15.52 25.56 10.47
C THR A 340 -17.01 25.83 10.56
N LEU A 341 -17.79 25.18 9.69
CA LEU A 341 -19.26 25.23 9.66
C LEU A 341 -19.82 23.81 9.58
N GLY A 342 -21.10 23.66 9.93
CA GLY A 342 -21.81 22.40 9.90
C GLY A 342 -21.68 21.60 11.18
N ASP A 343 -22.42 20.50 11.26
CA ASP A 343 -22.46 19.58 12.40
C ASP A 343 -22.54 18.12 11.94
N VAL A 344 -22.12 17.22 12.85
CA VAL A 344 -22.25 15.77 12.71
C VAL A 344 -23.17 15.28 13.82
N ARG A 345 -24.12 14.42 13.47
CA ARG A 345 -25.07 13.81 14.40
C ARG A 345 -24.97 12.30 14.34
N SER A 346 -25.19 11.64 15.48
CA SER A 346 -25.42 10.19 15.57
C SER A 346 -26.78 9.97 16.19
N ASP A 347 -27.64 9.20 15.54
CA ASP A 347 -29.01 8.92 15.97
C ASP A 347 -29.76 10.20 16.33
N GLY A 348 -29.64 11.22 15.46
CA GLY A 348 -30.26 12.54 15.64
C GLY A 348 -29.60 13.44 16.69
N ARG A 349 -28.67 12.94 17.51
CA ARG A 349 -27.99 13.70 18.56
C ARG A 349 -26.69 14.32 18.06
N PRO A 350 -26.42 15.60 18.31
CA PRO A 350 -25.20 16.25 17.84
C PRO A 350 -23.96 15.66 18.54
N LEU A 351 -22.91 15.41 17.76
CA LEU A 351 -21.60 15.02 18.26
C LEU A 351 -20.72 16.26 18.47
N PRO A 352 -19.98 16.37 19.59
CA PRO A 352 -18.97 17.41 19.74
C PRO A 352 -17.99 17.42 18.56
N ARG A 353 -17.63 18.62 18.07
CA ARG A 353 -16.76 18.81 16.89
C ARG A 353 -15.39 18.17 17.05
N ARG A 354 -14.89 18.01 18.28
CA ARG A 354 -13.58 17.43 18.60
C ARG A 354 -13.74 16.15 19.40
N ILE A 355 -12.94 15.13 19.07
CA ILE A 355 -12.98 13.81 19.67
C ILE A 355 -12.65 13.83 21.18
N ASP A 356 -11.78 14.75 21.63
CA ASP A 356 -11.40 14.91 23.04
C ASP A 356 -12.60 15.33 23.92
N ARG A 357 -13.62 15.97 23.33
CA ARG A 357 -14.87 16.38 24.00
C ARG A 357 -16.01 15.37 23.89
N ARG A 358 -15.81 14.26 23.17
CA ARG A 358 -16.81 13.20 23.03
C ARG A 358 -16.76 12.24 24.20
N THR A 359 -17.93 11.82 24.70
CA THR A 359 -18.06 10.72 25.67
C THR A 359 -17.62 9.38 25.05
N ALA A 360 -17.44 8.34 25.88
CA ALA A 360 -17.11 7.00 25.38
C ALA A 360 -18.14 6.50 24.34
N ALA A 361 -19.44 6.66 24.61
CA ALA A 361 -20.51 6.29 23.68
C ALA A 361 -20.45 7.09 22.36
N GLN A 362 -20.13 8.39 22.42
CA GLN A 362 -20.00 9.23 21.23
C GLN A 362 -18.71 8.94 20.44
N ARG A 363 -17.63 8.52 21.10
CA ARG A 363 -16.40 8.02 20.41
C ARG A 363 -16.65 6.66 19.76
N ARG A 364 -17.41 5.81 20.43
CA ARG A 364 -17.86 4.53 19.87
C ARG A 364 -18.64 4.70 18.57
N ALA A 365 -19.55 5.69 18.50
CA ALA A 365 -20.46 5.87 17.38
C ALA A 365 -19.74 6.00 16.02
N VAL A 366 -18.59 6.67 15.97
CA VAL A 366 -17.80 6.80 14.75
C VAL A 366 -16.37 6.36 14.99
N GLN A 367 -15.98 5.26 14.33
CA GLN A 367 -14.60 4.75 14.36
C GLN A 367 -13.90 5.06 13.03
N TYR A 368 -12.62 5.36 13.11
CA TYR A 368 -11.81 5.76 11.97
C TYR A 368 -10.55 4.87 11.87
N VAL A 369 -10.38 4.26 10.71
CA VAL A 369 -9.18 3.49 10.39
C VAL A 369 -8.33 4.31 9.44
N HIS A 370 -7.12 4.64 9.88
CA HIS A 370 -6.18 5.47 9.15
C HIS A 370 -5.51 4.72 7.99
N GLN A 371 -5.10 5.45 6.97
CA GLN A 371 -4.25 4.95 5.89
C GLN A 371 -2.92 4.41 6.42
N SER A 372 -2.25 5.12 7.35
CA SER A 372 -1.08 4.63 8.08
C SER A 372 -1.51 4.13 9.46
N SER A 373 -1.47 2.82 9.66
CA SER A 373 -1.91 2.20 10.93
C SER A 373 -0.80 2.12 11.99
N ALA A 374 0.47 2.29 11.61
CA ALA A 374 1.60 2.18 12.54
C ALA A 374 1.48 3.17 13.71
N ASP A 375 1.12 4.43 13.42
CA ASP A 375 0.99 5.49 14.42
C ASP A 375 -0.21 5.32 15.36
N SER A 376 -1.05 4.32 15.09
CA SER A 376 -2.24 4.07 15.91
C SER A 376 -2.01 3.05 17.03
N PHE A 377 -0.84 2.46 17.13
CA PHE A 377 -0.50 1.45 18.13
C PHE A 377 0.66 1.88 19.02
N GLU A 378 0.62 1.45 20.28
CA GLU A 378 1.73 1.63 21.21
C GLU A 378 2.85 0.63 20.88
N ALA A 379 4.04 1.14 20.55
CA ALA A 379 5.15 0.36 19.99
C ALA A 379 5.63 -0.81 20.88
N HIS A 380 5.48 -0.70 22.20
CA HIS A 380 6.04 -1.67 23.15
C HIS A 380 5.03 -2.66 23.74
N ARG A 381 3.77 -2.60 23.30
CA ARG A 381 2.71 -3.50 23.76
C ARG A 381 2.32 -4.50 22.67
N PRO A 382 2.07 -5.79 23.02
CA PRO A 382 1.47 -6.75 22.10
C PRO A 382 0.14 -6.23 21.54
N VAL A 383 -0.13 -6.54 20.26
CA VAL A 383 -1.31 -5.96 19.60
C VAL A 383 -2.62 -6.49 20.16
N LEU A 384 -2.72 -7.75 20.61
CA LEU A 384 -3.95 -8.34 21.13
C LEU A 384 -4.59 -7.50 22.24
N GLY A 385 -3.81 -7.09 23.25
CA GLY A 385 -4.31 -6.25 24.32
C GLY A 385 -4.85 -4.91 23.83
N GLN A 386 -4.17 -4.32 22.82
CA GLN A 386 -4.59 -3.04 22.22
C GLN A 386 -5.86 -3.16 21.36
N LEU A 387 -6.12 -4.34 20.76
CA LEU A 387 -7.37 -4.63 20.07
C LEU A 387 -8.54 -4.75 21.07
N ALA A 388 -8.33 -5.44 22.17
CA ALA A 388 -9.32 -5.64 23.23
C ALA A 388 -9.66 -4.34 24.00
N ASP A 389 -8.68 -3.44 24.17
CA ASP A 389 -8.86 -2.18 24.91
C ASP A 389 -10.02 -1.34 24.35
N THR A 390 -10.28 -1.38 23.06
CA THR A 390 -11.40 -0.63 22.46
C THR A 390 -12.76 -1.11 22.97
N ALA A 391 -12.98 -2.42 23.03
CA ALA A 391 -14.22 -2.99 23.58
C ALA A 391 -14.34 -2.72 25.08
N ARG A 392 -13.24 -2.84 25.85
CA ARG A 392 -13.21 -2.53 27.28
C ARG A 392 -13.55 -1.06 27.55
N LEU A 393 -12.87 -0.13 26.87
CA LEU A 393 -12.99 1.31 27.16
C LEU A 393 -14.27 1.94 26.61
N LEU A 394 -14.78 1.47 25.47
CA LEU A 394 -15.93 2.08 24.79
C LEU A 394 -17.25 1.34 25.05
N ARG A 395 -17.20 0.06 25.43
CA ARG A 395 -18.37 -0.79 25.66
C ARG A 395 -18.46 -1.31 27.10
N GLY A 396 -17.38 -1.18 27.90
CA GLY A 396 -17.35 -1.66 29.28
C GLY A 396 -17.28 -3.19 29.40
N LEU A 397 -16.79 -3.90 28.38
CA LEU A 397 -16.68 -5.36 28.45
C LEU A 397 -15.60 -5.81 29.44
N PRO A 398 -15.80 -6.96 30.11
CA PRO A 398 -14.75 -7.64 30.86
C PRO A 398 -13.56 -7.97 29.92
N GLU A 399 -12.35 -8.01 30.49
CA GLU A 399 -11.11 -8.21 29.72
C GLU A 399 -11.10 -9.52 28.94
N ALA A 400 -11.57 -10.61 29.53
CA ALA A 400 -11.62 -11.92 28.88
C ALA A 400 -12.54 -11.90 27.66
N GLU A 401 -13.76 -11.35 27.78
CA GLU A 401 -14.73 -11.24 26.69
C GLU A 401 -14.22 -10.34 25.56
N ALA A 402 -13.64 -9.19 25.92
CA ALA A 402 -13.05 -8.26 24.94
C ALA A 402 -11.88 -8.88 24.18
N THR A 403 -11.06 -9.69 24.85
CA THR A 403 -9.92 -10.39 24.25
C THR A 403 -10.39 -11.50 23.31
N ASP A 404 -11.40 -12.27 23.68
CA ASP A 404 -11.96 -13.35 22.86
C ASP A 404 -12.67 -12.79 21.61
N GLU A 405 -13.40 -11.67 21.75
CA GLU A 405 -14.01 -10.96 20.62
C GLU A 405 -12.93 -10.43 19.64
N ALA A 406 -11.88 -9.81 20.17
CA ALA A 406 -10.76 -9.32 19.36
C ALA A 406 -10.05 -10.46 18.63
N ARG A 407 -9.82 -11.60 19.29
CA ARG A 407 -9.20 -12.79 18.70
C ARG A 407 -10.07 -13.38 17.58
N THR A 408 -11.37 -13.47 17.81
CA THR A 408 -12.33 -13.97 16.81
C THR A 408 -12.34 -13.09 15.57
N ALA A 409 -12.45 -11.77 15.73
CA ALA A 409 -12.42 -10.83 14.62
C ALA A 409 -11.07 -10.83 13.87
N ALA A 410 -9.96 -10.99 14.59
CA ALA A 410 -8.63 -11.12 14.03
C ALA A 410 -8.49 -12.39 13.17
N GLY A 411 -9.00 -13.53 13.63
CA GLY A 411 -9.02 -14.79 12.88
C GLY A 411 -9.78 -14.67 11.55
N VAL A 412 -10.93 -14.00 11.55
CA VAL A 412 -11.72 -13.74 10.32
C VAL A 412 -10.91 -12.90 9.32
N LEU A 413 -10.11 -11.95 9.79
CA LEU A 413 -9.21 -11.13 8.95
C LEU A 413 -7.86 -11.81 8.66
N GLY A 414 -7.69 -13.10 9.05
CA GLY A 414 -6.49 -13.89 8.77
C GLY A 414 -5.25 -13.41 9.53
N LEU A 415 -5.44 -13.01 10.77
CA LEU A 415 -4.37 -12.76 11.73
C LEU A 415 -4.28 -13.96 12.68
N ASP A 416 -3.18 -14.70 12.56
CA ASP A 416 -2.94 -15.89 13.37
C ASP A 416 -2.61 -15.50 14.82
N GLU A 417 -2.88 -16.40 15.77
CA GLU A 417 -2.65 -16.19 17.21
C GLU A 417 -1.21 -15.75 17.50
N GLU A 418 -0.22 -16.34 16.82
CA GLU A 418 1.19 -15.97 16.99
C GLU A 418 1.46 -14.49 16.66
N LEU A 419 0.77 -13.93 15.66
CA LEU A 419 0.90 -12.53 15.27
C LEU A 419 0.31 -11.59 16.33
N LEU A 420 -0.74 -12.00 17.02
CA LEU A 420 -1.43 -11.19 18.02
C LEU A 420 -0.58 -10.94 19.29
N HIS A 421 0.40 -11.80 19.55
CA HIS A 421 1.35 -11.65 20.65
C HIS A 421 2.57 -10.80 20.29
N ARG A 422 2.71 -10.36 19.05
CA ARG A 422 3.82 -9.50 18.60
C ARG A 422 3.55 -8.03 18.89
N THR A 423 4.62 -7.27 18.99
CA THR A 423 4.60 -5.81 19.05
C THR A 423 4.44 -5.22 17.63
N PRO A 424 3.94 -3.97 17.48
CA PRO A 424 3.70 -3.37 16.17
C PRO A 424 4.90 -3.35 15.23
N ASP A 425 6.10 -3.15 15.75
CA ASP A 425 7.36 -3.14 14.97
C ASP A 425 7.75 -4.51 14.37
N GLN A 426 7.17 -5.59 14.90
CA GLN A 426 7.37 -6.97 14.42
C GLN A 426 6.32 -7.38 13.37
N LEU A 427 5.37 -6.51 13.05
CA LEU A 427 4.30 -6.77 12.10
C LEU A 427 4.54 -6.02 10.78
N SER A 428 4.09 -6.61 9.66
CA SER A 428 4.07 -5.90 8.39
C SER A 428 3.00 -4.81 8.38
N GLY A 429 3.13 -3.81 7.49
CA GLY A 429 2.12 -2.75 7.34
C GLY A 429 0.72 -3.30 7.08
N GLY A 430 0.59 -4.34 6.25
CA GLY A 430 -0.69 -4.99 5.99
C GLY A 430 -1.25 -5.79 7.18
N GLN A 431 -0.39 -6.36 8.04
CA GLN A 431 -0.81 -6.99 9.29
C GLN A 431 -1.31 -5.94 10.29
N LEU A 432 -0.58 -4.83 10.45
CA LEU A 432 -1.01 -3.71 11.29
C LEU A 432 -2.30 -3.08 10.80
N GLN A 433 -2.49 -2.95 9.48
CA GLN A 433 -3.71 -2.43 8.89
C GLN A 433 -4.92 -3.31 9.25
N ARG A 434 -4.77 -4.64 9.16
CA ARG A 434 -5.81 -5.58 9.59
C ARG A 434 -6.05 -5.52 11.11
N CYS A 435 -5.01 -5.36 11.93
CA CYS A 435 -5.16 -5.10 13.36
C CYS A 435 -5.95 -3.81 13.63
N ALA A 436 -5.70 -2.73 12.90
CA ALA A 436 -6.46 -1.48 13.05
C ALA A 436 -7.94 -1.63 12.69
N LEU A 437 -8.25 -2.44 11.67
CA LEU A 437 -9.65 -2.81 11.35
C LEU A 437 -10.30 -3.58 12.51
N VAL A 438 -9.65 -4.63 13.03
CA VAL A 438 -10.15 -5.38 14.21
C VAL A 438 -10.45 -4.42 15.35
N ARG A 439 -9.48 -3.57 15.70
CA ARG A 439 -9.63 -2.61 16.80
C ARG A 439 -10.84 -1.69 16.62
N ALA A 440 -11.08 -1.19 15.41
CA ALA A 440 -12.24 -0.35 15.14
C ALA A 440 -13.56 -1.14 15.19
N LEU A 441 -13.56 -2.38 14.71
CA LEU A 441 -14.72 -3.26 14.71
C LEU A 441 -15.15 -3.70 16.10
N THR A 442 -14.21 -3.93 17.03
CA THR A 442 -14.53 -4.29 18.43
C THR A 442 -15.26 -3.16 19.20
N ALA A 443 -15.30 -1.93 18.66
CA ALA A 443 -16.16 -0.87 19.17
C ALA A 443 -17.64 -1.11 18.87
N HIS A 444 -18.02 -1.93 17.89
CA HIS A 444 -19.37 -2.02 17.32
C HIS A 444 -19.91 -0.62 16.94
N PRO A 445 -19.26 0.09 16.03
CA PRO A 445 -19.61 1.48 15.74
C PRO A 445 -20.90 1.60 14.93
N THR A 446 -21.57 2.76 15.03
CA THR A 446 -22.67 3.12 14.12
C THR A 446 -22.14 3.38 12.71
N LEU A 447 -20.96 4.02 12.60
CA LEU A 447 -20.25 4.29 11.35
C LEU A 447 -18.77 3.88 11.46
N LEU A 448 -18.32 3.02 10.57
CA LEU A 448 -16.91 2.73 10.35
C LEU A 448 -16.40 3.53 9.15
N VAL A 449 -15.40 4.36 9.37
CA VAL A 449 -14.69 5.13 8.33
C VAL A 449 -13.39 4.42 8.02
N CYS A 450 -13.25 3.94 6.79
CA CYS A 450 -12.06 3.29 6.26
C CYS A 450 -11.36 4.23 5.26
N ASP A 451 -10.26 4.86 5.66
CA ASP A 451 -9.52 5.79 4.81
C ASP A 451 -8.32 5.10 4.16
N GLU A 452 -8.47 4.72 2.89
CA GLU A 452 -7.48 4.02 2.06
C GLU A 452 -6.90 2.73 2.70
N VAL A 453 -7.74 2.00 3.45
CA VAL A 453 -7.30 0.84 4.26
C VAL A 453 -6.79 -0.34 3.42
N THR A 454 -7.06 -0.37 2.13
CA THR A 454 -6.61 -1.43 1.22
C THR A 454 -5.28 -1.12 0.54
N SER A 455 -4.78 0.12 0.61
CA SER A 455 -3.56 0.56 -0.10
C SER A 455 -2.28 -0.11 0.43
N ALA A 456 -2.24 -0.46 1.71
CA ALA A 456 -1.11 -1.15 2.34
C ALA A 456 -1.21 -2.68 2.30
N LEU A 457 -2.29 -3.23 1.72
CA LEU A 457 -2.54 -4.67 1.67
C LEU A 457 -2.05 -5.26 0.35
N ASP A 458 -1.42 -6.42 0.44
CA ASP A 458 -1.18 -7.26 -0.74
C ASP A 458 -2.50 -7.80 -1.32
N THR A 459 -2.46 -8.29 -2.55
CA THR A 459 -3.65 -8.73 -3.29
C THR A 459 -4.47 -9.77 -2.53
N VAL A 460 -3.83 -10.76 -1.89
CA VAL A 460 -4.52 -11.83 -1.14
C VAL A 460 -5.12 -11.29 0.16
N SER A 461 -4.36 -10.49 0.92
CA SER A 461 -4.85 -9.85 2.15
C SER A 461 -5.98 -8.87 1.88
N ARG A 462 -5.89 -8.11 0.78
CA ARG A 462 -6.95 -7.21 0.31
C ARG A 462 -8.23 -7.99 0.03
N GLN A 463 -8.16 -9.06 -0.78
CA GLN A 463 -9.34 -9.88 -1.08
C GLN A 463 -9.97 -10.44 0.18
N ARG A 464 -9.17 -10.95 1.12
CA ARG A 464 -9.66 -11.45 2.41
C ARG A 464 -10.41 -10.38 3.22
N VAL A 465 -9.89 -9.15 3.28
CA VAL A 465 -10.59 -8.03 3.94
C VAL A 465 -11.89 -7.69 3.22
N MET A 466 -11.87 -7.67 1.88
CA MET A 466 -13.06 -7.40 1.06
C MET A 466 -14.19 -8.41 1.31
N ASP A 467 -13.85 -9.69 1.45
CA ASP A 467 -14.81 -10.77 1.70
C ASP A 467 -15.30 -10.80 3.16
N ALA A 468 -14.43 -10.44 4.10
CA ALA A 468 -14.71 -10.49 5.53
C ALA A 468 -15.49 -9.27 6.04
N LEU A 469 -15.19 -8.07 5.52
CA LEU A 469 -15.72 -6.81 6.05
C LEU A 469 -17.24 -6.72 6.04
N PRO A 470 -17.98 -7.10 4.98
CA PRO A 470 -19.44 -7.12 5.00
C PRO A 470 -20.02 -8.02 6.09
N ARG A 471 -19.40 -9.20 6.32
CA ARG A 471 -19.84 -10.16 7.34
C ARG A 471 -19.60 -9.63 8.76
N LEU A 472 -18.50 -8.91 8.98
CA LEU A 472 -18.15 -8.32 10.28
C LEU A 472 -19.02 -7.09 10.61
N LEU A 473 -19.50 -6.36 9.61
CA LEU A 473 -20.35 -5.18 9.79
C LEU A 473 -21.84 -5.54 10.00
N ALA A 474 -22.29 -6.66 9.44
CA ALA A 474 -23.70 -7.05 9.42
C ALA A 474 -24.35 -7.21 10.81
N PRO A 475 -23.73 -7.87 11.83
CA PRO A 475 -24.38 -8.10 13.12
C PRO A 475 -24.76 -6.80 13.86
N ALA A 476 -23.91 -5.77 13.79
CA ALA A 476 -24.15 -4.48 14.41
C ALA A 476 -24.86 -3.48 13.49
N ARG A 477 -25.18 -3.87 12.25
CA ARG A 477 -25.67 -2.97 11.18
C ARG A 477 -24.81 -1.72 11.04
N THR A 478 -23.51 -1.85 11.20
CA THR A 478 -22.54 -0.75 11.08
C THR A 478 -22.56 -0.20 9.66
N ALA A 479 -22.76 1.12 9.53
CA ALA A 479 -22.57 1.79 8.25
C ALA A 479 -21.09 1.85 7.88
N LEU A 480 -20.76 1.78 6.60
CA LEU A 480 -19.40 1.89 6.08
C LEU A 480 -19.22 3.13 5.24
N LEU A 481 -18.25 3.96 5.57
CA LEU A 481 -17.68 4.96 4.65
C LEU A 481 -16.31 4.48 4.18
N PHE A 482 -16.22 4.15 2.89
CA PHE A 482 -15.02 3.60 2.28
C PHE A 482 -14.36 4.63 1.36
N VAL A 483 -13.29 5.25 1.83
CA VAL A 483 -12.47 6.19 1.04
C VAL A 483 -11.42 5.37 0.30
N SER A 484 -11.48 5.34 -1.02
CA SER A 484 -10.55 4.55 -1.84
C SER A 484 -10.46 5.09 -3.26
N HIS A 485 -9.34 4.80 -3.91
CA HIS A 485 -9.15 4.96 -5.35
C HIS A 485 -9.16 3.60 -6.08
N ASP A 486 -9.32 2.49 -5.35
CA ASP A 486 -9.44 1.12 -5.88
C ASP A 486 -10.89 0.87 -6.35
N LEU A 487 -11.16 1.13 -7.62
CA LEU A 487 -12.50 1.01 -8.19
C LEU A 487 -13.09 -0.41 -8.12
N PRO A 488 -12.34 -1.49 -8.36
CA PRO A 488 -12.80 -2.84 -8.10
C PRO A 488 -13.27 -3.06 -6.66
N ALA A 489 -12.49 -2.58 -5.68
CA ALA A 489 -12.85 -2.66 -4.26
C ALA A 489 -14.12 -1.87 -3.95
N VAL A 490 -14.26 -0.66 -4.49
CA VAL A 490 -15.46 0.17 -4.35
C VAL A 490 -16.69 -0.56 -4.88
N ARG A 491 -16.65 -1.08 -6.11
CA ARG A 491 -17.77 -1.83 -6.71
C ARG A 491 -18.18 -3.08 -5.94
N ALA A 492 -17.20 -3.73 -5.28
CA ALA A 492 -17.44 -4.95 -4.51
C ALA A 492 -18.00 -4.68 -3.10
N LEU A 493 -17.64 -3.54 -2.48
CA LEU A 493 -17.98 -3.27 -1.07
C LEU A 493 -19.15 -2.29 -0.90
N THR A 494 -19.41 -1.39 -1.87
CA THR A 494 -20.29 -0.26 -1.63
C THR A 494 -21.46 -0.24 -2.62
N GLU A 495 -22.59 0.28 -2.17
CA GLU A 495 -23.84 0.43 -2.94
C GLU A 495 -23.98 1.86 -3.47
N GLU A 496 -23.50 2.81 -2.69
CA GLU A 496 -23.53 4.24 -3.01
C GLU A 496 -22.13 4.81 -3.15
N ALA A 497 -22.00 5.90 -3.88
CA ALA A 497 -20.75 6.64 -4.00
C ALA A 497 -21.00 8.15 -3.96
N ALA A 498 -20.07 8.87 -3.35
CA ALA A 498 -20.00 10.33 -3.38
C ALA A 498 -18.68 10.75 -4.03
N LEU A 499 -18.76 11.48 -5.12
CA LEU A 499 -17.62 11.98 -5.88
C LEU A 499 -17.23 13.38 -5.40
N PHE A 500 -16.00 13.53 -4.95
CA PHE A 500 -15.42 14.78 -4.48
C PHE A 500 -14.50 15.39 -5.54
N ASP A 501 -14.68 16.68 -5.79
CA ASP A 501 -13.77 17.49 -6.59
C ASP A 501 -13.70 18.91 -6.02
N GLY A 502 -12.50 19.50 -5.98
CA GLY A 502 -12.26 20.85 -5.49
C GLY A 502 -12.85 21.13 -4.10
N GLY A 503 -12.88 20.13 -3.21
CA GLY A 503 -13.45 20.25 -1.86
C GLY A 503 -14.98 20.13 -1.78
N ARG A 504 -15.67 19.78 -2.87
CA ARG A 504 -17.14 19.66 -2.94
C ARG A 504 -17.56 18.24 -3.31
N CYS A 505 -18.72 17.82 -2.82
CA CYS A 505 -19.39 16.64 -3.35
C CYS A 505 -20.13 17.04 -4.63
N VAL A 506 -19.60 16.62 -5.79
CA VAL A 506 -20.13 17.00 -7.11
C VAL A 506 -21.19 16.03 -7.61
N ARG A 507 -21.20 14.78 -7.12
CA ARG A 507 -22.19 13.76 -7.44
C ARG A 507 -22.33 12.79 -6.26
N HIS A 508 -23.55 12.35 -5.97
CA HIS A 508 -23.86 11.33 -4.97
C HIS A 508 -25.01 10.46 -5.46
N GLY A 509 -24.93 9.16 -5.28
CA GLY A 509 -25.98 8.21 -5.68
C GLY A 509 -25.44 6.78 -5.78
N PRO A 510 -26.19 5.86 -6.42
CA PRO A 510 -25.77 4.48 -6.65
C PRO A 510 -24.42 4.41 -7.35
N VAL A 511 -23.54 3.46 -6.92
CA VAL A 511 -22.18 3.30 -7.47
C VAL A 511 -22.18 3.20 -9.00
N GLY A 512 -23.16 2.47 -9.59
CA GLY A 512 -23.25 2.29 -11.04
C GLY A 512 -23.54 3.59 -11.82
N GLU A 513 -24.20 4.56 -11.19
CA GLU A 513 -24.52 5.86 -11.79
C GLU A 513 -23.38 6.86 -11.60
N VAL A 514 -22.73 6.83 -10.43
CA VAL A 514 -21.60 7.71 -10.13
C VAL A 514 -20.34 7.27 -10.87
N LEU A 515 -20.16 5.96 -11.03
CA LEU A 515 -19.03 5.31 -11.72
C LEU A 515 -19.52 4.53 -12.94
N PRO A 516 -19.71 5.13 -14.11
CA PRO A 516 -20.04 4.41 -15.33
C PRO A 516 -18.93 3.39 -15.67
N ALA A 517 -19.27 2.33 -16.40
CA ALA A 517 -18.39 1.19 -16.68
C ALA A 517 -17.02 1.57 -17.32
N ALA A 518 -16.99 2.67 -18.07
CA ALA A 518 -15.79 3.19 -18.74
C ALA A 518 -14.97 4.21 -17.91
N TRP A 519 -15.32 4.47 -16.65
CA TRP A 519 -14.63 5.49 -15.87
C TRP A 519 -13.25 5.01 -15.43
N THR A 520 -12.20 5.68 -15.89
CA THR A 520 -10.78 5.36 -15.64
C THR A 520 -10.15 6.17 -14.50
N GLY A 521 -10.97 6.92 -13.72
CA GLY A 521 -10.47 7.71 -12.59
C GLY A 521 -10.07 9.15 -12.94
N VAL A 522 -10.24 9.59 -14.18
CA VAL A 522 -10.03 10.98 -14.61
C VAL A 522 -11.37 11.72 -14.49
N PRO A 523 -11.42 12.93 -13.86
CA PRO A 523 -12.63 13.75 -13.87
C PRO A 523 -13.04 14.06 -15.30
N LEU A 524 -14.32 13.90 -15.62
CA LEU A 524 -14.88 14.45 -16.84
C LEU A 524 -14.82 15.97 -16.67
N SER A 525 -13.83 16.61 -17.27
CA SER A 525 -13.84 18.06 -17.47
C SER A 525 -15.10 18.41 -18.25
N SER A 526 -15.98 19.13 -17.58
CA SER A 526 -17.16 19.78 -18.18
C SER A 526 -16.80 20.70 -19.32
#